data_295bc3a9ddf477a4c5a2235fcd840ada
#
_entry.id   295bc3a9ddf477a4c5a2235fcd840ada
#
_cell.length_a   1.000
_cell.length_b   1.000
_cell.length_c   1.000
_cell.angle_alpha   90.00
_cell.angle_beta   90.00
_cell.angle_gamma   90.00
#
_symmetry.space_group_name_H-M   'P 1'
#
loop_
_entity.id
_entity.type
_entity.pdbx_description
1 polymer ?
#
loop_
_entity_poly.entity_id
_entity_poly.type
_entity_poly.pdbx_seq_one_letter_code
_entity_poly.pdbx_strand_id
1 'polypeptide(L)'
;MKKFIIVIIFVFLIAILISFNYLLWDRERQLENYQDLSNAKNLSIDTLGEKIDNLDKLNKELNSKIDTLTSDNSGLNDKISNLENENQQIKQEIASKNQLINLLKGNLNMEPFESVIKKWVEAVNSKNYQNALTLISKSSKDEILNNEEDFKVTCQNEIKAIRFKSSKLFTEVSDEEHLGKIQFKVILEVDKPEVTEQNKDNVSDLLYKSGENVKYITMEFDGEAKEWRILELSDKP
;
A
#
# COMPACT_ATOMS: atom_id res chain seq x y z
N MET A 1 60.79 -40.68 101.32
CA MET A 1 61.26 -39.89 100.13
C MET A 1 61.10 -40.66 98.83
N LYS A 2 61.50 -41.93 98.70
CA LYS A 2 61.38 -42.65 97.41
C LYS A 2 59.91 -42.75 96.81
N LYS A 3 58.89 -42.95 97.66
CA LYS A 3 57.49 -43.05 97.28
C LYS A 3 56.94 -41.71 96.75
N PHE A 4 57.37 -40.56 97.27
CA PHE A 4 56.96 -39.26 96.89
C PHE A 4 57.49 -38.85 95.45
N ILE A 5 58.73 -39.30 95.21
CA ILE A 5 59.36 -39.06 93.87
C ILE A 5 58.60 -39.84 92.79
N ILE A 6 58.16 -41.07 93.08
CA ILE A 6 57.38 -41.89 92.12
C ILE A 6 56.06 -41.25 91.81
N VAL A 7 55.37 -40.65 92.80
CA VAL A 7 54.10 -39.95 92.57
C VAL A 7 54.26 -38.69 91.65
N ILE A 8 55.35 -37.95 91.93
CA ILE A 8 55.66 -36.76 91.06
C ILE A 8 55.95 -37.19 89.64
N ILE A 9 56.71 -38.23 89.39
CA ILE A 9 56.99 -38.72 88.03
C ILE A 9 55.71 -39.20 87.36
N PHE A 10 54.78 -39.83 88.08
CA PHE A 10 53.54 -40.30 87.56
C PHE A 10 52.61 -39.17 87.18
N VAL A 11 52.49 -38.10 88.01
CA VAL A 11 51.72 -36.87 87.68
C VAL A 11 52.32 -36.18 86.45
N PHE A 12 53.62 -36.10 86.32
CA PHE A 12 54.33 -35.53 85.21
C PHE A 12 54.07 -36.30 83.89
N LEU A 13 54.08 -37.64 83.97
CA LEU A 13 53.71 -38.49 82.81
C LEU A 13 52.27 -38.30 82.37
N ILE A 14 51.32 -38.17 83.30
CA ILE A 14 49.91 -37.88 82.98
C ILE A 14 49.79 -36.51 82.34
N ALA A 15 50.48 -35.48 82.82
CA ALA A 15 50.48 -34.16 82.25
C ALA A 15 51.01 -34.13 80.76
N ILE A 16 52.06 -34.91 80.50
CA ILE A 16 52.62 -35.10 79.17
C ILE A 16 51.61 -35.80 78.25
N LEU A 17 50.94 -36.87 78.74
CA LEU A 17 49.90 -37.55 77.93
C LEU A 17 48.72 -36.66 77.61
N ILE A 18 48.26 -35.83 78.54
CA ILE A 18 47.17 -34.88 78.29
C ILE A 18 47.60 -33.82 77.28
N SER A 19 48.81 -33.25 77.40
CA SER A 19 49.36 -32.29 76.43
C SER A 19 49.52 -32.91 75.06
N PHE A 20 49.92 -34.13 74.94
CA PHE A 20 50.09 -34.83 73.68
C PHE A 20 48.73 -35.11 73.01
N ASN A 21 47.72 -35.53 73.82
CA ASN A 21 46.35 -35.69 73.29
C ASN A 21 45.75 -34.39 72.85
N TYR A 22 45.97 -33.27 73.54
CA TYR A 22 45.54 -31.97 73.16
C TYR A 22 46.16 -31.50 71.80
N LEU A 23 47.47 -31.73 71.65
CA LEU A 23 48.20 -31.47 70.42
C LEU A 23 47.71 -32.31 69.25
N LEU A 24 47.38 -33.58 69.46
CA LEU A 24 46.82 -34.47 68.45
C LEU A 24 45.41 -33.97 68.01
N TRP A 25 44.57 -33.63 69.01
CA TRP A 25 43.20 -33.10 68.73
C TRP A 25 43.24 -31.76 68.00
N ASP A 26 44.13 -30.83 68.32
CA ASP A 26 44.31 -29.57 67.63
C ASP A 26 44.78 -29.78 66.18
N ARG A 27 45.69 -30.74 65.97
CA ARG A 27 46.14 -31.11 64.60
C ARG A 27 45.03 -31.74 63.77
N GLU A 28 44.22 -32.60 64.37
CA GLU A 28 43.09 -33.23 63.70
C GLU A 28 42.04 -32.17 63.26
N ARG A 29 41.73 -31.21 64.12
CA ARG A 29 40.86 -30.10 63.86
C ARG A 29 41.41 -29.17 62.78
N GLN A 30 42.71 -28.94 62.75
CA GLN A 30 43.36 -28.18 61.69
C GLN A 30 43.29 -28.93 60.36
N LEU A 31 43.47 -30.21 60.31
CA LEU A 31 43.35 -31.03 59.12
C LEU A 31 41.92 -31.02 58.58
N GLU A 32 40.89 -31.12 59.41
CA GLU A 32 39.50 -31.05 59.05
C GLU A 32 39.17 -29.69 58.42
N ASN A 33 39.62 -28.59 59.07
CA ASN A 33 39.45 -27.24 58.51
C ASN A 33 40.15 -27.08 57.17
N TYR A 34 41.33 -27.66 56.96
CA TYR A 34 42.03 -27.64 55.69
C TYR A 34 41.30 -28.45 54.57
N GLN A 35 40.73 -29.60 54.97
CA GLN A 35 39.91 -30.41 54.04
C GLN A 35 38.66 -29.70 53.66
N ASP A 36 37.93 -29.10 54.60
CA ASP A 36 36.72 -28.32 54.30
C ASP A 36 37.00 -27.10 53.37
N LEU A 37 38.11 -26.40 53.70
CA LEU A 37 38.54 -25.28 52.81
C LEU A 37 38.94 -25.75 51.40
N SER A 38 39.62 -26.92 51.33
CA SER A 38 39.98 -27.52 50.03
C SER A 38 38.74 -27.94 49.23
N ASN A 39 37.77 -28.57 49.88
CA ASN A 39 36.51 -29.00 49.31
C ASN A 39 35.70 -27.76 48.78
N ALA A 40 35.61 -26.69 49.60
CA ALA A 40 34.95 -25.45 49.22
C ALA A 40 35.65 -24.78 48.05
N LYS A 41 36.98 -24.80 48.01
CA LYS A 41 37.73 -24.28 46.85
C LYS A 41 37.49 -25.11 45.59
N ASN A 42 37.50 -26.45 45.68
CA ASN A 42 37.23 -27.31 44.54
C ASN A 42 35.82 -27.09 43.99
N LEU A 43 34.78 -27.01 44.85
CA LEU A 43 33.43 -26.72 44.47
C LEU A 43 33.32 -25.33 43.75
N SER A 44 34.06 -24.35 44.26
CA SER A 44 34.12 -23.01 43.63
C SER A 44 34.79 -23.06 42.25
N ILE A 45 35.87 -23.84 42.10
CA ILE A 45 36.56 -24.05 40.82
C ILE A 45 35.63 -24.74 39.83
N ASP A 46 34.92 -25.79 40.24
CA ASP A 46 33.98 -26.51 39.39
C ASP A 46 32.83 -25.56 38.93
N THR A 47 32.26 -24.80 39.88
CA THR A 47 31.20 -23.81 39.55
C THR A 47 31.70 -22.72 38.60
N LEU A 48 32.92 -22.26 38.78
CA LEU A 48 33.53 -21.29 37.86
C LEU A 48 33.80 -21.92 36.47
N GLY A 49 34.23 -23.19 36.43
CA GLY A 49 34.40 -23.96 35.21
C GLY A 49 33.08 -24.03 34.40
N GLU A 50 31.98 -24.43 35.05
CA GLU A 50 30.65 -24.48 34.43
C GLU A 50 30.19 -23.11 33.91
N LYS A 51 30.45 -22.02 34.64
CA LYS A 51 30.15 -20.68 34.20
C LYS A 51 30.96 -20.27 32.97
N ILE A 52 32.24 -20.61 32.93
CA ILE A 52 33.10 -20.35 31.76
C ILE A 52 32.60 -21.11 30.55
N ASP A 53 32.26 -22.39 30.69
CA ASP A 53 31.72 -23.20 29.59
C ASP A 53 30.38 -22.63 29.05
N ASN A 54 29.49 -22.19 29.97
CA ASN A 54 28.24 -21.56 29.58
C ASN A 54 28.45 -20.22 28.87
N LEU A 55 29.40 -19.41 29.34
CA LEU A 55 29.76 -18.15 28.67
C LEU A 55 30.38 -18.40 27.29
N ASP A 56 31.21 -19.43 27.16
CA ASP A 56 31.80 -19.77 25.84
C ASP A 56 30.73 -20.24 24.85
N LYS A 57 29.75 -21.05 25.29
CA LYS A 57 28.61 -21.46 24.49
C LYS A 57 27.78 -20.22 24.04
N LEU A 58 27.47 -19.34 25.00
CA LEU A 58 26.71 -18.12 24.70
C LEU A 58 27.46 -17.21 23.72
N ASN A 59 28.76 -17.10 23.89
CA ASN A 59 29.61 -16.29 23.00
C ASN A 59 29.62 -16.88 21.57
N LYS A 60 29.71 -18.21 21.43
CA LYS A 60 29.59 -18.88 20.13
C LYS A 60 28.21 -18.66 19.47
N GLU A 61 27.12 -18.76 20.26
CA GLU A 61 25.77 -18.47 19.76
C GLU A 61 25.61 -17.00 19.31
N LEU A 62 26.12 -16.06 20.11
CA LEU A 62 26.07 -14.64 19.73
C LEU A 62 26.85 -14.34 18.47
N ASN A 63 28.05 -14.89 18.30
CA ASN A 63 28.83 -14.73 17.11
C ASN A 63 28.11 -15.31 15.88
N SER A 64 27.51 -16.50 16.00
CA SER A 64 26.71 -17.09 14.92
C SER A 64 25.51 -16.21 14.52
N LYS A 65 24.83 -15.60 15.53
CA LYS A 65 23.75 -14.64 15.25
C LYS A 65 24.25 -13.38 14.58
N ILE A 66 25.40 -12.86 14.99
CA ILE A 66 26.03 -11.69 14.35
C ILE A 66 26.34 -11.99 12.88
N ASP A 67 26.92 -13.15 12.59
CA ASP A 67 27.24 -13.56 11.22
C ASP A 67 25.97 -13.68 10.37
N THR A 68 24.91 -14.29 10.91
CA THR A 68 23.61 -14.40 10.23
C THR A 68 23.01 -13.01 9.95
N LEU A 69 22.94 -12.15 10.97
CA LEU A 69 22.39 -10.80 10.82
C LEU A 69 23.21 -9.94 9.85
N THR A 70 24.53 -10.13 9.82
CA THR A 70 25.40 -9.44 8.87
C THR A 70 25.14 -9.90 7.45
N SER A 71 24.96 -11.20 7.24
CA SER A 71 24.60 -11.78 5.94
C SER A 71 23.22 -11.29 5.45
N ASP A 72 22.23 -11.33 6.35
CA ASP A 72 20.86 -10.88 6.07
C ASP A 72 20.85 -9.38 5.72
N ASN A 73 21.60 -8.58 6.46
CA ASN A 73 21.70 -7.13 6.21
C ASN A 73 22.36 -6.83 4.86
N SER A 74 23.40 -7.59 4.49
CA SER A 74 23.97 -7.50 3.15
C SER A 74 22.96 -7.86 2.07
N GLY A 75 22.23 -8.97 2.23
CA GLY A 75 21.20 -9.39 1.28
C GLY A 75 20.03 -8.41 1.15
N LEU A 76 19.66 -7.74 2.25
CA LEU A 76 18.65 -6.68 2.22
C LEU A 76 19.15 -5.43 1.48
N ASN A 77 20.41 -5.04 1.68
CA ASN A 77 21.00 -3.91 0.96
C ASN A 77 21.07 -4.18 -0.55
N ASP A 78 21.40 -5.41 -0.97
CA ASP A 78 21.38 -5.79 -2.38
C ASP A 78 19.97 -5.71 -2.97
N LYS A 79 18.95 -6.16 -2.22
CA LYS A 79 17.56 -6.04 -2.65
C LYS A 79 17.10 -4.58 -2.76
N ILE A 80 17.48 -3.74 -1.81
CA ILE A 80 17.17 -2.30 -1.86
C ILE A 80 17.78 -1.68 -3.12
N SER A 81 19.05 -1.95 -3.40
CA SER A 81 19.73 -1.44 -4.60
C SER A 81 19.04 -1.91 -5.90
N ASN A 82 18.63 -3.17 -5.97
CA ASN A 82 17.91 -3.70 -7.12
C ASN A 82 16.55 -3.03 -7.31
N LEU A 83 15.77 -2.88 -6.21
CA LEU A 83 14.47 -2.20 -6.26
C LEU A 83 14.59 -0.71 -6.63
N GLU A 84 15.63 -0.03 -6.18
CA GLU A 84 15.91 1.35 -6.57
C GLU A 84 16.20 1.46 -8.08
N ASN A 85 16.98 0.53 -8.63
CA ASN A 85 17.27 0.47 -10.05
C ASN A 85 16.01 0.17 -10.88
N GLU A 86 15.19 -0.80 -10.48
CA GLU A 86 13.92 -1.10 -11.13
C GLU A 86 12.97 0.10 -11.09
N ASN A 87 12.88 0.77 -9.95
CA ASN A 87 12.03 1.97 -9.80
C ASN A 87 12.48 3.11 -10.72
N GLN A 88 13.80 3.24 -10.90
CA GLN A 88 14.38 4.23 -11.81
C GLN A 88 14.07 3.90 -13.27
N GLN A 89 14.16 2.61 -13.66
CA GLN A 89 13.79 2.15 -15.00
C GLN A 89 12.30 2.37 -15.28
N ILE A 90 11.42 2.00 -14.35
CA ILE A 90 9.97 2.23 -14.46
C ILE A 90 9.65 3.73 -14.62
N LYS A 91 10.30 4.61 -13.85
CA LYS A 91 10.11 6.06 -13.99
C LYS A 91 10.53 6.57 -15.38
N GLN A 92 11.62 6.07 -15.93
CA GLN A 92 12.07 6.43 -17.28
C GLN A 92 11.09 5.92 -18.35
N GLU A 93 10.59 4.70 -18.20
CA GLU A 93 9.59 4.13 -19.10
C GLU A 93 8.27 4.91 -19.08
N ILE A 94 7.78 5.27 -17.88
CA ILE A 94 6.60 6.13 -17.73
C ILE A 94 6.82 7.49 -18.41
N ALA A 95 7.99 8.12 -18.22
CA ALA A 95 8.31 9.38 -18.86
C ALA A 95 8.30 9.28 -20.40
N SER A 96 8.89 8.23 -20.94
CA SER A 96 8.92 7.95 -22.38
C SER A 96 7.51 7.69 -22.94
N LYS A 97 6.70 6.89 -22.24
CA LYS A 97 5.30 6.63 -22.61
C LYS A 97 4.48 7.92 -22.59
N ASN A 98 4.66 8.76 -21.57
CA ASN A 98 3.97 10.05 -21.49
C ASN A 98 4.37 11.00 -22.63
N GLN A 99 5.63 11.03 -23.04
CA GLN A 99 6.07 11.79 -24.21
C GLN A 99 5.39 11.29 -25.49
N LEU A 100 5.35 9.98 -25.69
CA LEU A 100 4.66 9.38 -26.85
C LEU A 100 3.16 9.69 -26.84
N ILE A 101 2.51 9.55 -25.69
CA ILE A 101 1.09 9.91 -25.52
C ILE A 101 0.86 11.38 -25.88
N ASN A 102 1.72 12.29 -25.42
CA ASN A 102 1.58 13.72 -25.75
C ASN A 102 1.78 14.01 -27.25
N LEU A 103 2.71 13.32 -27.91
CA LEU A 103 2.89 13.40 -29.35
C LEU A 103 1.66 12.88 -30.11
N LEU A 104 1.10 11.75 -29.68
CA LEU A 104 -0.10 11.16 -30.28
C LEU A 104 -1.32 12.08 -30.08
N LYS A 105 -1.48 12.67 -28.88
CA LYS A 105 -2.54 13.64 -28.57
C LYS A 105 -2.45 14.90 -29.45
N GLY A 106 -1.24 15.41 -29.69
CA GLY A 106 -1.02 16.57 -30.55
C GLY A 106 -1.38 16.32 -32.01
N ASN A 107 -1.37 15.06 -32.46
CA ASN A 107 -1.69 14.67 -33.82
C ASN A 107 -3.07 13.99 -33.92
N LEU A 108 -3.86 13.95 -32.86
CA LEU A 108 -5.19 13.36 -32.89
C LEU A 108 -6.11 14.19 -33.77
N ASN A 109 -6.63 13.58 -34.84
CA ASN A 109 -7.67 14.21 -35.65
C ASN A 109 -8.99 14.23 -34.84
N MET A 110 -9.42 15.41 -34.45
CA MET A 110 -10.65 15.64 -33.68
C MET A 110 -11.92 15.55 -34.53
N GLU A 111 -11.81 15.69 -35.87
CA GLU A 111 -12.94 15.79 -36.78
C GLU A 111 -13.93 14.61 -36.69
N PRO A 112 -13.51 13.34 -36.61
CA PRO A 112 -14.47 12.23 -36.51
C PRO A 112 -15.33 12.32 -35.25
N PHE A 113 -14.74 12.71 -34.11
CA PHE A 113 -15.42 12.81 -32.81
C PHE A 113 -16.40 13.99 -32.80
N GLU A 114 -15.94 15.15 -33.25
CA GLU A 114 -16.79 16.33 -33.37
C GLU A 114 -17.95 16.11 -34.34
N SER A 115 -17.73 15.36 -35.42
CA SER A 115 -18.76 15.00 -36.37
C SER A 115 -19.90 14.22 -35.72
N VAL A 116 -19.59 13.26 -34.86
CA VAL A 116 -20.60 12.47 -34.11
C VAL A 116 -21.40 13.40 -33.19
N ILE A 117 -20.71 14.25 -32.42
CA ILE A 117 -21.37 15.19 -31.50
C ILE A 117 -22.26 16.18 -32.27
N LYS A 118 -21.76 16.73 -33.38
CA LYS A 118 -22.53 17.64 -34.23
C LYS A 118 -23.76 16.97 -34.84
N LYS A 119 -23.64 15.74 -35.33
CA LYS A 119 -24.77 14.95 -35.85
C LYS A 119 -25.81 14.67 -34.76
N TRP A 120 -25.33 14.36 -33.52
CA TRP A 120 -26.22 14.16 -32.38
C TRP A 120 -26.98 15.45 -32.05
N VAL A 121 -26.29 16.59 -31.97
CA VAL A 121 -26.88 17.93 -31.75
C VAL A 121 -27.92 18.26 -32.85
N GLU A 122 -27.60 17.97 -34.10
CA GLU A 122 -28.50 18.21 -35.25
C GLU A 122 -29.75 17.32 -35.18
N ALA A 123 -29.58 16.04 -34.82
CA ALA A 123 -30.70 15.11 -34.66
C ALA A 123 -31.63 15.53 -33.52
N VAL A 124 -31.09 16.00 -32.39
CA VAL A 124 -31.88 16.54 -31.27
C VAL A 124 -32.63 17.80 -31.69
N ASN A 125 -31.98 18.75 -32.37
CA ASN A 125 -32.62 19.98 -32.88
C ASN A 125 -33.74 19.73 -33.89
N SER A 126 -33.56 18.73 -34.74
CA SER A 126 -34.57 18.31 -35.73
C SER A 126 -35.66 17.41 -35.12
N LYS A 127 -35.63 17.15 -33.81
CA LYS A 127 -36.54 16.25 -33.10
C LYS A 127 -36.54 14.82 -33.64
N ASN A 128 -35.45 14.44 -34.31
CA ASN A 128 -35.24 13.08 -34.77
C ASN A 128 -34.52 12.28 -33.70
N TYR A 129 -35.22 11.99 -32.58
CA TYR A 129 -34.68 11.36 -31.41
C TYR A 129 -34.19 9.94 -31.67
N GLN A 130 -34.84 9.23 -32.58
CA GLN A 130 -34.41 7.88 -32.98
C GLN A 130 -33.03 7.94 -33.66
N ASN A 131 -32.80 8.91 -34.56
CA ASN A 131 -31.47 9.08 -35.15
C ASN A 131 -30.42 9.53 -34.11
N ALA A 132 -30.78 10.40 -33.17
CA ALA A 132 -29.89 10.78 -32.08
C ALA A 132 -29.44 9.57 -31.24
N LEU A 133 -30.35 8.63 -30.98
CA LEU A 133 -30.05 7.40 -30.23
C LEU A 133 -29.18 6.42 -31.02
N THR A 134 -29.23 6.41 -32.37
CA THR A 134 -28.29 5.56 -33.12
C THR A 134 -26.82 5.97 -32.95
N LEU A 135 -26.57 7.21 -32.55
CA LEU A 135 -25.23 7.73 -32.25
C LEU A 135 -24.76 7.43 -30.80
N ILE A 136 -25.67 6.87 -29.98
CA ILE A 136 -25.36 6.42 -28.62
C ILE A 136 -24.90 4.97 -28.70
N SER A 137 -23.93 4.62 -27.85
CA SER A 137 -23.49 3.25 -27.76
C SER A 137 -24.53 2.34 -27.07
N LYS A 138 -24.63 1.13 -27.55
CA LYS A 138 -25.45 0.08 -26.89
C LYS A 138 -24.90 -0.33 -25.51
N SER A 139 -23.64 -0.02 -25.24
CA SER A 139 -22.98 -0.27 -23.96
C SER A 139 -23.23 0.85 -22.94
N SER A 140 -23.96 1.92 -23.32
CA SER A 140 -24.26 3.01 -22.38
C SER A 140 -25.03 2.49 -21.18
N LYS A 141 -24.63 2.95 -20.00
CA LYS A 141 -25.31 2.66 -18.72
C LYS A 141 -26.31 3.76 -18.33
N ASP A 142 -26.37 4.84 -19.12
CA ASP A 142 -27.27 5.97 -18.87
C ASP A 142 -28.72 5.55 -19.18
N GLU A 143 -29.56 5.54 -18.16
CA GLU A 143 -30.96 5.11 -18.28
C GLU A 143 -31.75 5.97 -19.26
N ILE A 144 -31.47 7.28 -19.32
CA ILE A 144 -32.16 8.22 -20.24
C ILE A 144 -31.72 7.94 -21.67
N LEU A 145 -30.44 7.72 -21.91
CA LEU A 145 -29.90 7.46 -23.26
C LEU A 145 -30.27 6.07 -23.80
N ASN A 146 -30.69 5.15 -22.95
CA ASN A 146 -31.06 3.79 -23.35
C ASN A 146 -32.54 3.59 -23.59
N ASN A 147 -33.39 4.57 -23.24
CA ASN A 147 -34.82 4.50 -23.41
C ASN A 147 -35.29 5.64 -24.37
N GLU A 148 -35.84 5.26 -25.53
CA GLU A 148 -36.25 6.21 -26.54
C GLU A 148 -37.31 7.20 -26.04
N GLU A 149 -38.30 6.73 -25.27
CA GLU A 149 -39.37 7.59 -24.77
C GLU A 149 -38.85 8.56 -23.69
N ASP A 150 -38.03 8.07 -22.75
CA ASP A 150 -37.44 8.92 -21.71
C ASP A 150 -36.50 9.94 -22.32
N PHE A 151 -35.67 9.55 -23.27
CA PHE A 151 -34.79 10.46 -24.01
C PHE A 151 -35.59 11.54 -24.75
N LYS A 152 -36.63 11.17 -25.47
CA LYS A 152 -37.51 12.09 -26.20
C LYS A 152 -38.19 13.06 -25.23
N VAL A 153 -38.79 12.56 -24.12
CA VAL A 153 -39.47 13.42 -23.15
C VAL A 153 -38.47 14.39 -22.50
N THR A 154 -37.29 13.92 -22.13
CA THR A 154 -36.24 14.77 -21.53
C THR A 154 -35.79 15.85 -22.53
N CYS A 155 -35.50 15.46 -23.76
CA CYS A 155 -35.11 16.45 -24.80
C CYS A 155 -36.20 17.46 -25.05
N GLN A 156 -37.47 17.08 -25.12
CA GLN A 156 -38.59 17.99 -25.34
C GLN A 156 -38.78 18.98 -24.21
N ASN A 157 -38.57 18.55 -22.96
CA ASN A 157 -38.77 19.36 -21.77
C ASN A 157 -37.59 20.30 -21.50
N GLU A 158 -36.38 19.91 -21.88
CA GLU A 158 -35.18 20.65 -21.50
C GLU A 158 -34.53 21.42 -22.67
N ILE A 159 -34.80 21.05 -23.92
CA ILE A 159 -34.07 21.58 -25.07
C ILE A 159 -35.05 22.15 -26.10
N LYS A 160 -35.07 23.49 -26.26
CA LYS A 160 -35.69 24.18 -27.41
C LYS A 160 -34.76 24.19 -28.61
N ALA A 161 -33.46 24.46 -28.34
CA ALA A 161 -32.37 24.36 -29.28
C ALA A 161 -31.05 24.10 -28.55
N ILE A 162 -30.18 23.36 -29.21
CA ILE A 162 -28.84 23.06 -28.70
C ILE A 162 -27.81 23.37 -29.78
N ARG A 163 -26.69 23.98 -29.43
CA ARG A 163 -25.61 24.33 -30.34
C ARG A 163 -24.29 23.83 -29.82
N PHE A 164 -23.52 23.17 -30.67
CA PHE A 164 -22.15 22.81 -30.37
C PHE A 164 -21.24 24.04 -30.49
N LYS A 165 -20.47 24.38 -29.47
CA LYS A 165 -19.53 25.51 -29.48
C LYS A 165 -18.09 25.05 -29.70
N SER A 166 -17.62 24.12 -28.85
CA SER A 166 -16.25 23.61 -28.92
C SER A 166 -16.13 22.28 -28.22
N SER A 167 -15.08 21.55 -28.57
CA SER A 167 -14.65 20.37 -27.85
C SER A 167 -13.15 20.42 -27.58
N LYS A 168 -12.72 19.76 -26.51
CA LYS A 168 -11.33 19.57 -26.18
C LYS A 168 -11.16 18.17 -25.57
N LEU A 169 -10.10 17.47 -26.02
CA LEU A 169 -9.76 16.20 -25.44
C LEU A 169 -9.51 16.35 -23.92
N PHE A 170 -10.21 15.55 -23.13
CA PHE A 170 -10.01 15.48 -21.69
C PHE A 170 -9.08 14.31 -21.39
N THR A 171 -7.99 14.57 -20.66
CA THR A 171 -6.87 13.62 -20.51
C THR A 171 -6.56 13.26 -19.07
N GLU A 172 -7.38 13.74 -18.14
CA GLU A 172 -7.18 13.53 -16.69
C GLU A 172 -7.89 12.27 -16.15
N VAL A 173 -8.36 11.41 -17.05
CA VAL A 173 -9.03 10.16 -16.66
C VAL A 173 -7.97 9.13 -16.28
N SER A 174 -7.97 8.71 -15.03
CA SER A 174 -6.99 7.79 -14.46
C SER A 174 -7.52 6.37 -14.19
N ASP A 175 -8.80 6.09 -14.49
CA ASP A 175 -9.42 4.84 -14.10
C ASP A 175 -9.28 3.73 -15.15
N GLU A 176 -9.05 2.51 -14.68
CA GLU A 176 -9.00 1.29 -15.52
C GLU A 176 -10.31 1.06 -16.30
N GLU A 177 -11.42 1.62 -15.83
CA GLU A 177 -12.74 1.52 -16.42
C GLU A 177 -12.86 2.27 -17.78
N HIS A 178 -11.90 3.15 -18.08
CA HIS A 178 -11.86 3.96 -19.29
C HIS A 178 -10.86 3.46 -20.36
N LEU A 179 -10.31 2.26 -20.18
CA LEU A 179 -9.43 1.65 -21.18
C LEU A 179 -10.15 1.47 -22.52
N GLY A 180 -9.62 2.07 -23.57
CA GLY A 180 -10.19 2.04 -24.93
C GLY A 180 -11.29 3.08 -25.18
N LYS A 181 -11.56 3.97 -24.23
CA LYS A 181 -12.52 5.06 -24.33
C LYS A 181 -11.80 6.39 -24.43
N ILE A 182 -12.44 7.37 -25.05
CA ILE A 182 -11.90 8.73 -25.16
C ILE A 182 -12.94 9.69 -24.61
N GLN A 183 -12.51 10.59 -23.72
CA GLN A 183 -13.38 11.57 -23.12
C GLN A 183 -13.08 12.98 -23.64
N PHE A 184 -14.12 13.73 -23.91
CA PHE A 184 -14.05 15.12 -24.37
C PHE A 184 -14.78 16.04 -23.42
N LYS A 185 -14.16 17.17 -23.11
CA LYS A 185 -14.87 18.31 -22.54
C LYS A 185 -15.51 19.09 -23.66
N VAL A 186 -16.82 19.15 -23.68
CA VAL A 186 -17.62 19.77 -24.74
C VAL A 186 -18.39 20.94 -24.16
N ILE A 187 -18.40 22.04 -24.89
CA ILE A 187 -19.21 23.21 -24.57
C ILE A 187 -20.41 23.22 -25.50
N LEU A 188 -21.60 23.14 -24.92
CA LEU A 188 -22.89 23.21 -25.60
C LEU A 188 -23.63 24.47 -25.14
N GLU A 189 -24.25 25.18 -26.07
CA GLU A 189 -25.16 26.27 -25.74
C GLU A 189 -26.60 25.77 -25.90
N VAL A 190 -27.40 25.89 -24.85
CA VAL A 190 -28.76 25.35 -24.81
C VAL A 190 -29.77 26.49 -24.61
N ASP A 191 -30.74 26.56 -25.50
CA ASP A 191 -31.94 27.39 -25.29
C ASP A 191 -33.04 26.49 -24.73
N LYS A 192 -33.57 26.85 -23.58
CA LYS A 192 -34.69 26.11 -22.96
C LYS A 192 -36.05 26.51 -23.52
N PRO A 193 -37.04 25.61 -23.46
CA PRO A 193 -38.45 25.97 -23.71
C PRO A 193 -38.91 27.05 -22.73
N GLU A 194 -39.82 27.88 -23.19
CA GLU A 194 -40.47 28.88 -22.34
C GLU A 194 -41.32 28.16 -21.28
N VAL A 195 -41.19 28.60 -20.03
CA VAL A 195 -42.00 28.05 -18.93
C VAL A 195 -43.42 28.64 -19.04
N THR A 196 -44.37 27.77 -19.35
CA THR A 196 -45.78 28.10 -19.36
C THR A 196 -46.48 27.42 -18.19
N GLU A 197 -47.67 27.86 -17.82
CA GLU A 197 -48.42 27.17 -16.75
C GLU A 197 -48.73 25.70 -17.06
N GLN A 198 -48.76 25.34 -18.35
CA GLN A 198 -49.03 23.97 -18.80
C GLN A 198 -47.79 23.05 -18.76
N ASN A 199 -46.59 23.61 -18.72
CA ASN A 199 -45.32 22.83 -18.69
C ASN A 199 -44.45 23.07 -17.45
N LYS A 200 -44.91 23.86 -16.50
CA LYS A 200 -44.15 24.31 -15.33
C LYS A 200 -43.59 23.14 -14.50
N ASP A 201 -44.33 22.05 -14.41
CA ASP A 201 -43.91 20.85 -13.66
C ASP A 201 -42.96 19.95 -14.45
N ASN A 202 -42.82 20.17 -15.76
CA ASN A 202 -42.02 19.34 -16.67
C ASN A 202 -40.70 19.99 -17.09
N VAL A 203 -40.55 21.31 -16.93
CA VAL A 203 -39.28 21.99 -17.19
C VAL A 203 -38.38 21.85 -16.01
N SER A 204 -37.40 20.97 -16.12
CA SER A 204 -36.41 20.69 -15.08
C SER A 204 -35.03 21.18 -15.53
N ASP A 205 -34.16 21.45 -14.55
CA ASP A 205 -32.74 21.73 -14.80
C ASP A 205 -31.88 20.47 -14.57
N LEU A 206 -32.44 19.29 -14.85
CA LEU A 206 -31.80 18.02 -14.57
C LEU A 206 -30.54 17.80 -15.39
N LEU A 207 -30.61 18.04 -16.71
CA LEU A 207 -29.49 17.77 -17.60
C LEU A 207 -28.85 19.03 -18.18
N TYR A 208 -29.64 20.09 -18.44
CA TYR A 208 -29.13 21.28 -19.09
C TYR A 208 -29.64 22.56 -18.43
N LYS A 209 -28.75 23.54 -18.34
CA LYS A 209 -29.09 24.93 -17.93
C LYS A 209 -29.29 25.80 -19.18
N SER A 210 -30.03 26.89 -19.09
CA SER A 210 -30.10 27.88 -20.17
C SER A 210 -28.73 28.54 -20.39
N GLY A 211 -28.26 28.63 -21.61
CA GLY A 211 -26.96 29.17 -21.98
C GLY A 211 -25.86 28.08 -22.09
N GLU A 212 -24.65 28.42 -21.70
CA GLU A 212 -23.51 27.53 -21.83
C GLU A 212 -23.52 26.39 -20.79
N ASN A 213 -23.37 25.17 -21.30
CA ASN A 213 -23.24 23.95 -20.53
C ASN A 213 -21.91 23.28 -20.86
N VAL A 214 -21.18 22.90 -19.84
CA VAL A 214 -19.98 22.08 -19.96
C VAL A 214 -20.36 20.63 -19.70
N LYS A 215 -20.15 19.78 -20.71
CA LYS A 215 -20.41 18.34 -20.60
C LYS A 215 -19.11 17.55 -20.86
N TYR A 216 -19.00 16.42 -20.19
CA TYR A 216 -17.96 15.44 -20.44
C TYR A 216 -18.59 14.29 -21.21
N ILE A 217 -18.16 14.15 -22.47
CA ILE A 217 -18.68 13.14 -23.40
C ILE A 217 -17.63 12.04 -23.52
N THR A 218 -17.96 10.87 -23.04
CA THR A 218 -17.15 9.66 -23.23
C THR A 218 -17.59 8.98 -24.51
N MET A 219 -16.64 8.65 -25.36
CA MET A 219 -16.87 7.98 -26.63
C MET A 219 -16.15 6.63 -26.67
N GLU A 220 -16.77 5.65 -27.27
CA GLU A 220 -16.17 4.35 -27.58
C GLU A 220 -16.26 4.05 -29.08
N PHE A 221 -15.33 3.21 -29.56
CA PHE A 221 -15.33 2.79 -30.97
C PHE A 221 -16.14 1.50 -31.11
N ASP A 222 -17.24 1.59 -31.89
CA ASP A 222 -18.02 0.43 -32.25
C ASP A 222 -17.29 -0.32 -33.39
N GLY A 223 -16.68 -1.46 -33.04
CA GLY A 223 -15.90 -2.27 -33.97
C GLY A 223 -16.72 -2.93 -35.07
N GLU A 224 -18.03 -3.12 -34.90
CA GLU A 224 -18.95 -3.68 -35.90
C GLU A 224 -19.36 -2.62 -36.90
N ALA A 225 -19.79 -1.45 -36.41
CA ALA A 225 -20.19 -0.33 -37.26
C ALA A 225 -18.99 0.46 -37.82
N LYS A 226 -17.78 0.27 -37.23
CA LYS A 226 -16.54 1.02 -37.52
C LYS A 226 -16.72 2.54 -37.36
N GLU A 227 -17.47 2.91 -36.34
CA GLU A 227 -17.82 4.30 -36.04
C GLU A 227 -17.65 4.59 -34.55
N TRP A 228 -17.38 5.85 -34.23
CA TRP A 228 -17.39 6.31 -32.86
C TRP A 228 -18.82 6.57 -32.40
N ARG A 229 -19.12 6.18 -31.15
CA ARG A 229 -20.43 6.38 -30.52
C ARG A 229 -20.28 7.02 -29.16
N ILE A 230 -21.29 7.77 -28.75
CA ILE A 230 -21.37 8.38 -27.42
C ILE A 230 -21.73 7.27 -26.43
N LEU A 231 -20.87 7.05 -25.46
CA LEU A 231 -21.09 6.09 -24.39
C LEU A 231 -21.80 6.73 -23.19
N GLU A 232 -21.41 7.96 -22.88
CA GLU A 232 -21.88 8.68 -21.69
C GLU A 232 -21.85 10.19 -21.91
N LEU A 233 -22.83 10.87 -21.32
CA LEU A 233 -22.89 12.32 -21.20
C LEU A 233 -22.97 12.68 -19.70
N SER A 234 -21.96 13.35 -19.17
CA SER A 234 -21.86 13.67 -17.74
C SER A 234 -21.56 15.16 -17.51
N ASP A 235 -21.95 15.69 -16.35
CA ASP A 235 -21.55 17.02 -15.86
C ASP A 235 -20.19 17.01 -15.16
N LYS A 236 -19.67 15.82 -14.88
CA LYS A 236 -18.38 15.60 -14.21
C LYS A 236 -17.50 14.70 -15.06
N PRO A 237 -16.16 14.88 -14.99
CA PRO A 237 -15.21 13.98 -15.62
C PRO A 237 -15.23 12.59 -15.02
#